data_be785b6ba0c63de54b00b81f40c2b182
#
_entry.id   be785b6ba0c63de54b00b81f40c2b182
#
_cell.length_a   1.000
_cell.length_b   1.000
_cell.length_c   1.000
_cell.angle_alpha   90.00
_cell.angle_beta   90.00
_cell.angle_gamma   90.00
#
_symmetry.space_group_name_H-M   'P 1'
#
loop_
_entity.id
_entity.type
_entity.pdbx_description
1 polymer ?
#
loop_
_entity_poly.entity_id
_entity_poly.type
_entity_poly.pdbx_seq_one_letter_code
_entity_poly.pdbx_strand_id
1 'polypeptide(L)'
;MPISTHPISLALPFLLTITLSGCSVMRSYDDELKQTIDLVGKGQIDQALTQHEANNTGGDFDLLYYLEKGELLRLKSQYKDSAGAWLLADQKVNEWENEAKVRAGAILENVGAVVLNDKTRRYDGHDYEKVMLSTRLALDHLSAGDWNAARTEIKKTHEREAIIAEINAKDTEALEQESKEKGITTTFKDLNGYPVETLNSAEVTTLKNGYQSAFSHYLAGFVYEALNEQGLASPGYRQAIELQPNIKILEDGLATLESRPSLRKPTETDVLFVVESGAAPALSSITIPVPVIVSNLGVIPISFPVLHSDPSHTLQPSTIGIDGKDTLPLAGVTSLDTMSKRALRDDMPGIIVRGILRAAAKTMSQKALMDQGGGVAIAGIALNIANVITESADERTWRTLPATISIGRVTLPSGKHDLAIGSSKQSIDIQGSHAIVVTRLLGNQVYWSQPAFGPQMPVYTAPAAIQAIENTDSPAITGPNKKAPSKPKKKKASKPAQQAKG
;
A
#
# COMPACT_ATOMS: atom_id res chain seq x y z
N MET A 1 -68.19 -43.61 9.81
CA MET A 1 -66.74 -43.79 9.60
C MET A 1 -66.17 -42.48 9.10
N PRO A 2 -65.42 -41.74 9.89
CA PRO A 2 -64.75 -40.51 9.46
C PRO A 2 -63.31 -40.83 9.06
N ILE A 3 -62.90 -40.32 7.91
CA ILE A 3 -61.61 -40.46 7.30
C ILE A 3 -60.66 -39.44 7.94
N SER A 4 -59.58 -39.96 8.53
CA SER A 4 -58.46 -39.18 9.08
C SER A 4 -57.59 -38.62 7.94
N THR A 5 -57.50 -37.31 7.79
CA THR A 5 -56.53 -36.61 6.95
C THR A 5 -55.34 -36.19 7.75
N HIS A 6 -54.15 -36.77 7.50
CA HIS A 6 -52.87 -36.32 8.05
C HIS A 6 -52.34 -35.09 7.30
N PRO A 7 -51.81 -34.10 7.98
CA PRO A 7 -51.07 -32.99 7.40
C PRO A 7 -49.59 -33.35 7.32
N ILE A 8 -49.14 -33.88 6.19
CA ILE A 8 -47.75 -33.97 5.83
C ILE A 8 -47.56 -33.12 4.58
N SER A 9 -47.07 -31.91 4.70
CA SER A 9 -46.37 -31.21 3.60
C SER A 9 -46.19 -29.74 3.88
N LEU A 10 -45.26 -29.35 4.77
CA LEU A 10 -44.82 -27.94 4.89
C LEU A 10 -43.33 -27.77 5.32
N ALA A 11 -42.57 -28.87 5.39
CA ALA A 11 -41.16 -28.83 5.84
C ALA A 11 -40.13 -28.87 4.69
N LEU A 12 -40.56 -29.01 3.42
CA LEU A 12 -39.60 -29.22 2.30
C LEU A 12 -39.12 -27.95 1.56
N PRO A 13 -39.77 -26.79 1.58
CA PRO A 13 -39.22 -25.63 0.86
C PRO A 13 -38.20 -24.82 1.65
N PHE A 14 -38.02 -25.06 2.95
CA PHE A 14 -37.03 -24.24 3.76
C PHE A 14 -35.61 -24.77 3.68
N LEU A 15 -35.37 -25.99 3.21
CA LEU A 15 -34.05 -26.60 3.07
C LEU A 15 -33.34 -26.24 1.74
N LEU A 16 -34.07 -25.72 0.75
CA LEU A 16 -33.54 -25.44 -0.59
C LEU A 16 -33.04 -24.01 -0.77
N THR A 17 -33.31 -23.10 0.19
CA THR A 17 -32.86 -21.70 0.11
C THR A 17 -31.50 -21.44 0.79
N ILE A 18 -30.93 -22.43 1.48
CA ILE A 18 -29.60 -22.30 2.14
C ILE A 18 -28.45 -22.60 1.18
N THR A 19 -28.70 -23.14 -0.01
CA THR A 19 -27.64 -23.58 -0.92
C THR A 19 -27.07 -22.49 -1.82
N LEU A 20 -27.59 -21.26 -1.83
CA LEU A 20 -27.14 -20.18 -2.72
C LEU A 20 -26.18 -19.17 -2.04
N SER A 21 -26.02 -19.22 -0.72
CA SER A 21 -25.11 -18.32 0.00
C SER A 21 -23.72 -18.95 0.27
N GLY A 22 -23.50 -20.22 -0.10
CA GLY A 22 -22.29 -20.98 0.21
C GLY A 22 -21.12 -20.78 -0.76
N CYS A 23 -21.32 -20.15 -1.89
CA CYS A 23 -20.29 -20.11 -2.96
C CYS A 23 -19.08 -19.21 -2.61
N SER A 24 -19.25 -18.15 -1.81
CA SER A 24 -18.14 -17.26 -1.46
C SER A 24 -17.18 -17.85 -0.42
N VAL A 25 -17.65 -18.76 0.44
CA VAL A 25 -16.83 -19.40 1.48
C VAL A 25 -15.90 -20.48 0.91
N MET A 26 -16.27 -21.09 -0.21
CA MET A 26 -15.50 -22.14 -0.89
C MET A 26 -14.61 -21.60 -2.03
N ARG A 27 -14.64 -20.30 -2.29
CA ARG A 27 -13.85 -19.66 -3.34
C ARG A 27 -12.38 -19.59 -2.90
N SER A 28 -11.47 -20.19 -3.70
CA SER A 28 -10.04 -20.01 -3.54
C SER A 28 -9.61 -18.76 -4.30
N TYR A 29 -9.40 -17.68 -3.56
CA TYR A 29 -8.97 -16.41 -4.14
C TYR A 29 -7.57 -16.52 -4.77
N ASP A 30 -6.69 -17.28 -4.14
CA ASP A 30 -5.33 -17.48 -4.63
C ASP A 30 -5.32 -18.20 -5.99
N ASP A 31 -6.12 -19.26 -6.15
CA ASP A 31 -6.19 -20.00 -7.43
C ASP A 31 -6.70 -19.13 -8.58
N GLU A 32 -7.68 -18.26 -8.32
CA GLU A 32 -8.23 -17.34 -9.32
C GLU A 32 -7.21 -16.27 -9.74
N LEU A 33 -6.53 -15.66 -8.77
CA LEU A 33 -5.51 -14.65 -9.04
C LEU A 33 -4.24 -15.24 -9.62
N LYS A 34 -3.89 -16.47 -9.29
CA LYS A 34 -2.78 -17.19 -9.92
C LYS A 34 -3.01 -17.33 -11.43
N GLN A 35 -4.22 -17.71 -11.85
CA GLN A 35 -4.56 -17.76 -13.28
C GLN A 35 -4.43 -16.39 -13.94
N THR A 36 -4.89 -15.33 -13.29
CA THR A 36 -4.77 -13.96 -13.78
C THR A 36 -3.30 -13.55 -13.93
N ILE A 37 -2.46 -13.81 -12.93
CA ILE A 37 -1.02 -13.53 -12.96
C ILE A 37 -0.32 -14.35 -14.06
N ASP A 38 -0.64 -15.62 -14.22
CA ASP A 38 -0.10 -16.47 -15.27
C ASP A 38 -0.42 -15.94 -16.69
N LEU A 39 -1.64 -15.43 -16.90
CA LEU A 39 -2.05 -14.79 -18.15
C LEU A 39 -1.24 -13.52 -18.41
N VAL A 40 -1.07 -12.67 -17.41
CA VAL A 40 -0.22 -11.46 -17.50
C VAL A 40 1.22 -11.87 -17.80
N GLY A 41 1.79 -12.84 -17.10
CA GLY A 41 3.15 -13.34 -17.33
C GLY A 41 3.40 -13.90 -18.73
N LYS A 42 2.32 -14.23 -19.47
CA LYS A 42 2.32 -14.67 -20.89
C LYS A 42 1.99 -13.53 -21.86
N GLY A 43 1.78 -12.32 -21.42
CA GLY A 43 1.40 -11.18 -22.26
C GLY A 43 -0.09 -11.13 -22.64
N GLN A 44 -0.92 -11.92 -21.99
CA GLN A 44 -2.35 -12.08 -22.32
C GLN A 44 -3.23 -11.20 -21.40
N ILE A 45 -2.93 -9.89 -21.33
CA ILE A 45 -3.59 -8.98 -20.37
C ILE A 45 -5.09 -8.87 -20.61
N ASP A 46 -5.56 -8.87 -21.87
CA ASP A 46 -6.99 -8.80 -22.17
C ASP A 46 -7.75 -10.03 -21.66
N GLN A 47 -7.13 -11.20 -21.74
CA GLN A 47 -7.70 -12.43 -21.18
C GLN A 47 -7.67 -12.40 -19.64
N ALA A 48 -6.60 -11.87 -19.03
CA ALA A 48 -6.51 -11.69 -17.60
C ALA A 48 -7.61 -10.76 -17.07
N LEU A 49 -7.86 -9.64 -17.75
CA LEU A 49 -8.94 -8.72 -17.39
C LEU A 49 -10.32 -9.37 -17.55
N THR A 50 -10.57 -10.08 -18.66
CA THR A 50 -11.82 -10.83 -18.89
C THR A 50 -12.06 -11.89 -17.82
N GLN A 51 -11.00 -12.63 -17.44
CA GLN A 51 -11.07 -13.63 -16.37
C GLN A 51 -11.36 -12.99 -15.01
N HIS A 52 -10.71 -11.87 -14.69
CA HIS A 52 -10.97 -11.12 -13.47
C HIS A 52 -12.42 -10.64 -13.37
N GLU A 53 -12.98 -10.10 -14.46
CA GLU A 53 -14.39 -9.70 -14.54
C GLU A 53 -15.33 -10.90 -14.38
N ALA A 54 -15.04 -12.03 -15.03
CA ALA A 54 -15.85 -13.24 -14.94
C ALA A 54 -15.89 -13.84 -13.54
N ASN A 55 -14.80 -13.72 -12.80
CA ASN A 55 -14.71 -14.19 -11.41
C ASN A 55 -15.52 -13.30 -10.43
N ASN A 56 -15.95 -12.11 -10.84
CA ASN A 56 -16.60 -11.10 -10.01
C ASN A 56 -17.97 -10.68 -10.54
N THR A 57 -18.87 -11.62 -10.81
CA THR A 57 -20.18 -11.37 -11.45
C THR A 57 -21.27 -10.89 -10.49
N GLY A 58 -21.03 -10.82 -9.18
CA GLY A 58 -22.05 -10.57 -8.15
C GLY A 58 -22.56 -9.13 -8.03
N GLY A 59 -21.95 -8.16 -8.70
CA GLY A 59 -22.40 -6.75 -8.74
C GLY A 59 -22.02 -5.90 -7.51
N ASP A 60 -21.66 -6.52 -6.40
CA ASP A 60 -21.10 -5.81 -5.21
C ASP A 60 -19.59 -6.05 -5.17
N PHE A 61 -18.89 -5.17 -5.85
CA PHE A 61 -17.44 -5.28 -5.97
C PHE A 61 -16.73 -4.82 -4.70
N ASP A 62 -15.90 -5.70 -4.14
CA ASP A 62 -15.11 -5.41 -2.95
C ASP A 62 -13.86 -4.55 -3.25
N LEU A 63 -13.10 -4.22 -2.21
CA LEU A 63 -11.87 -3.47 -2.33
C LEU A 63 -10.88 -4.17 -3.27
N LEU A 64 -10.70 -5.48 -3.10
CA LEU A 64 -9.69 -6.26 -3.83
C LEU A 64 -9.98 -6.32 -5.34
N TYR A 65 -11.26 -6.40 -5.73
CA TYR A 65 -11.66 -6.29 -7.14
C TYR A 65 -11.11 -5.03 -7.81
N TYR A 66 -11.27 -3.87 -7.16
CA TYR A 66 -10.80 -2.61 -7.73
C TYR A 66 -9.28 -2.48 -7.71
N LEU A 67 -8.62 -3.02 -6.69
CA LEU A 67 -7.16 -3.04 -6.60
C LEU A 67 -6.53 -3.82 -7.75
N GLU A 68 -7.01 -5.03 -7.99
CA GLU A 68 -6.54 -5.93 -9.07
C GLU A 68 -6.90 -5.37 -10.46
N LYS A 69 -8.12 -4.88 -10.64
CA LYS A 69 -8.57 -4.27 -11.91
C LYS A 69 -7.71 -3.09 -12.31
N GLY A 70 -7.39 -2.21 -11.36
CA GLY A 70 -6.55 -1.05 -11.62
C GLY A 70 -5.18 -1.46 -12.15
N GLU A 71 -4.54 -2.46 -11.55
CA GLU A 71 -3.23 -2.94 -12.01
C GLU A 71 -3.29 -3.52 -13.43
N LEU A 72 -4.30 -4.33 -13.75
CA LEU A 72 -4.49 -4.87 -15.08
C LEU A 72 -4.69 -3.78 -16.14
N LEU A 73 -5.46 -2.74 -15.82
CA LEU A 73 -5.67 -1.58 -16.70
C LEU A 73 -4.38 -0.77 -16.88
N ARG A 74 -3.60 -0.59 -15.81
CA ARG A 74 -2.29 0.05 -15.86
C ARG A 74 -1.34 -0.66 -16.81
N LEU A 75 -1.25 -2.01 -16.75
CA LEU A 75 -0.44 -2.81 -17.65
C LEU A 75 -0.83 -2.66 -19.12
N LYS A 76 -2.09 -2.31 -19.40
CA LYS A 76 -2.59 -1.93 -20.73
C LYS A 76 -2.28 -0.47 -21.10
N SER A 77 -1.58 0.28 -20.25
CA SER A 77 -1.38 1.73 -20.38
C SER A 77 -2.68 2.55 -20.41
N GLN A 78 -3.76 1.99 -19.86
CA GLN A 78 -5.05 2.66 -19.69
C GLN A 78 -5.08 3.41 -18.33
N TYR A 79 -4.16 4.36 -18.16
CA TYR A 79 -3.91 5.03 -16.86
C TYR A 79 -5.12 5.74 -16.29
N LYS A 80 -5.98 6.34 -17.12
CA LYS A 80 -7.21 7.00 -16.65
C LYS A 80 -8.23 6.00 -16.11
N ASP A 81 -8.39 4.87 -16.78
CA ASP A 81 -9.31 3.82 -16.34
C ASP A 81 -8.78 3.10 -15.11
N SER A 82 -7.45 2.88 -15.05
CA SER A 82 -6.74 2.38 -13.88
C SER A 82 -6.95 3.29 -12.67
N ALA A 83 -6.67 4.57 -12.81
CA ALA A 83 -6.92 5.55 -11.75
C ALA A 83 -8.40 5.60 -11.34
N GLY A 84 -9.34 5.45 -12.28
CA GLY A 84 -10.77 5.35 -12.00
C GLY A 84 -11.11 4.16 -11.11
N ALA A 85 -10.56 2.97 -11.40
CA ALA A 85 -10.74 1.78 -10.56
C ALA A 85 -10.12 1.98 -9.17
N TRP A 86 -8.91 2.51 -9.09
CA TRP A 86 -8.23 2.75 -7.81
C TRP A 86 -8.85 3.87 -6.98
N LEU A 87 -9.49 4.87 -7.58
CA LEU A 87 -10.27 5.87 -6.84
C LEU A 87 -11.50 5.26 -6.17
N LEU A 88 -12.13 4.23 -6.79
CA LEU A 88 -13.19 3.45 -6.14
C LEU A 88 -12.65 2.58 -5.00
N ALA A 89 -11.45 2.01 -5.16
CA ALA A 89 -10.75 1.34 -4.08
C ALA A 89 -10.42 2.31 -2.93
N ASP A 90 -9.92 3.50 -3.25
CA ASP A 90 -9.56 4.54 -2.29
C ASP A 90 -10.77 5.03 -1.48
N GLN A 91 -11.94 5.11 -2.10
CA GLN A 91 -13.19 5.40 -1.39
C GLN A 91 -13.49 4.34 -0.32
N LYS A 92 -13.35 3.03 -0.65
CA LYS A 92 -13.53 1.95 0.33
C LYS A 92 -12.51 1.99 1.46
N VAL A 93 -11.26 2.35 1.15
CA VAL A 93 -10.22 2.54 2.18
C VAL A 93 -10.57 3.73 3.09
N ASN A 94 -11.05 4.84 2.54
CA ASN A 94 -11.47 5.99 3.34
C ASN A 94 -12.66 5.67 4.24
N GLU A 95 -13.61 4.84 3.79
CA GLU A 95 -14.71 4.32 4.62
C GLU A 95 -14.14 3.51 5.79
N TRP A 96 -13.19 2.60 5.53
CA TRP A 96 -12.50 1.84 6.57
C TRP A 96 -11.77 2.75 7.56
N GLU A 97 -11.02 3.76 7.08
CA GLU A 97 -10.28 4.69 7.95
C GLU A 97 -11.21 5.43 8.91
N ASN A 98 -12.38 5.87 8.43
CA ASN A 98 -13.37 6.55 9.26
C ASN A 98 -13.97 5.62 10.31
N GLU A 99 -14.32 4.39 9.93
CA GLU A 99 -14.84 3.38 10.85
C GLU A 99 -13.76 2.96 11.87
N ALA A 100 -12.51 2.78 11.44
CA ALA A 100 -11.42 2.37 12.29
C ALA A 100 -11.08 3.44 13.35
N LYS A 101 -11.11 4.73 12.98
CA LYS A 101 -10.93 5.84 13.93
C LYS A 101 -11.98 5.85 15.04
N VAL A 102 -13.23 5.49 14.70
CA VAL A 102 -14.32 5.41 15.68
C VAL A 102 -14.18 4.17 16.57
N ARG A 103 -13.72 3.05 16.00
CA ARG A 103 -13.58 1.76 16.70
C ARG A 103 -12.26 1.60 17.45
N ALA A 104 -11.24 2.39 17.14
CA ALA A 104 -9.91 2.25 17.73
C ALA A 104 -9.99 2.37 19.26
N GLY A 105 -9.64 1.28 19.95
CA GLY A 105 -9.80 1.13 21.40
C GLY A 105 -11.14 0.51 21.87
N ALA A 106 -12.12 0.26 20.98
CA ALA A 106 -13.41 -0.37 21.30
C ALA A 106 -13.46 -1.87 20.92
N ILE A 107 -12.33 -2.54 20.83
CA ILE A 107 -12.22 -3.96 20.41
C ILE A 107 -13.08 -4.90 21.28
N LEU A 108 -13.34 -4.52 22.52
CA LEU A 108 -14.00 -5.34 23.53
C LEU A 108 -15.53 -5.43 23.42
N GLU A 109 -16.20 -4.49 22.75
CA GLU A 109 -17.68 -4.49 22.76
C GLU A 109 -18.34 -5.44 21.74
N ASN A 110 -17.57 -6.01 20.80
CA ASN A 110 -18.11 -6.83 19.71
C ASN A 110 -17.70 -8.31 19.75
N VAL A 111 -17.67 -8.94 20.91
CA VAL A 111 -17.44 -10.40 21.04
C VAL A 111 -18.47 -11.20 20.20
N GLY A 112 -19.66 -10.67 19.97
CA GLY A 112 -20.66 -11.30 19.09
C GLY A 112 -20.24 -11.39 17.60
N ALA A 113 -19.40 -10.47 17.11
CA ALA A 113 -18.89 -10.47 15.74
C ALA A 113 -17.70 -11.46 15.54
N VAL A 114 -17.09 -11.94 16.63
CA VAL A 114 -15.94 -12.86 16.63
C VAL A 114 -16.32 -14.27 16.14
N VAL A 115 -17.60 -14.61 16.10
CA VAL A 115 -18.08 -15.99 15.79
C VAL A 115 -18.02 -16.30 14.29
N LEU A 116 -17.91 -15.29 13.42
CA LEU A 116 -17.86 -15.51 11.97
C LEU A 116 -16.45 -15.84 11.49
N ASN A 117 -16.37 -16.66 10.44
CA ASN A 117 -15.12 -16.97 9.75
C ASN A 117 -14.50 -15.69 9.18
N ASP A 118 -13.17 -15.54 9.22
CA ASP A 118 -12.46 -14.36 8.71
C ASP A 118 -12.74 -14.10 7.21
N LYS A 119 -12.95 -15.15 6.40
CA LYS A 119 -13.34 -15.04 4.99
C LYS A 119 -14.72 -14.39 4.75
N THR A 120 -15.60 -14.40 5.74
CA THR A 120 -16.95 -13.81 5.62
C THR A 120 -17.00 -12.32 5.98
N ARG A 121 -15.90 -11.79 6.50
CA ARG A 121 -15.77 -10.36 6.80
C ARG A 121 -15.50 -9.57 5.52
N ARG A 122 -15.91 -8.29 5.52
CA ARG A 122 -15.49 -7.35 4.48
C ARG A 122 -13.96 -7.35 4.39
N TYR A 123 -13.42 -7.36 3.18
CA TYR A 123 -11.99 -7.19 2.97
C TYR A 123 -11.62 -5.71 3.09
N ASP A 124 -10.87 -5.37 4.10
CA ASP A 124 -10.47 -3.99 4.39
C ASP A 124 -9.06 -3.66 3.85
N GLY A 125 -8.36 -4.64 3.28
CA GLY A 125 -6.98 -4.53 2.79
C GLY A 125 -5.94 -4.57 3.91
N HIS A 126 -4.75 -5.06 3.57
CA HIS A 126 -3.60 -4.96 4.47
C HIS A 126 -3.06 -3.52 4.49
N ASP A 127 -2.42 -3.12 5.57
CA ASP A 127 -1.92 -1.74 5.73
C ASP A 127 -0.96 -1.32 4.61
N TYR A 128 -0.06 -2.22 4.18
CA TYR A 128 0.83 -1.93 3.05
C TYR A 128 0.06 -1.74 1.72
N GLU A 129 -1.06 -2.42 1.52
CA GLU A 129 -1.89 -2.29 0.33
C GLU A 129 -2.59 -0.92 0.27
N LYS A 130 -3.09 -0.45 1.41
CA LYS A 130 -3.71 0.87 1.55
C LYS A 130 -2.72 1.98 1.23
N VAL A 131 -1.48 1.88 1.75
CA VAL A 131 -0.40 2.84 1.47
C VAL A 131 0.04 2.74 0.02
N MET A 132 0.24 1.53 -0.50
CA MET A 132 0.62 1.31 -1.90
C MET A 132 -0.43 1.80 -2.88
N LEU A 133 -1.72 1.76 -2.55
CA LEU A 133 -2.80 2.29 -3.40
C LEU A 133 -2.57 3.77 -3.73
N SER A 134 -2.25 4.62 -2.76
CA SER A 134 -1.94 6.03 -2.99
C SER A 134 -0.67 6.20 -3.84
N THR A 135 0.35 5.36 -3.62
CA THR A 135 1.57 5.36 -4.44
C THR A 135 1.29 4.95 -5.90
N ARG A 136 0.43 3.95 -6.11
CA ARG A 136 0.02 3.50 -7.45
C ARG A 136 -0.80 4.59 -8.17
N LEU A 137 -1.74 5.24 -7.48
CA LEU A 137 -2.47 6.40 -8.00
C LEU A 137 -1.53 7.53 -8.39
N ALA A 138 -0.52 7.85 -7.56
CA ALA A 138 0.49 8.84 -7.90
C ALA A 138 1.23 8.48 -9.20
N LEU A 139 1.64 7.22 -9.38
CA LEU A 139 2.30 6.76 -10.61
C LEU A 139 1.39 6.83 -11.83
N ASP A 140 0.08 6.56 -11.70
CA ASP A 140 -0.87 6.69 -12.80
C ASP A 140 -1.08 8.14 -13.22
N HIS A 141 -1.22 9.04 -12.25
CA HIS A 141 -1.31 10.47 -12.51
C HIS A 141 -0.04 10.99 -13.19
N LEU A 142 1.14 10.55 -12.75
CA LEU A 142 2.41 10.87 -13.41
C LEU A 142 2.43 10.34 -14.84
N SER A 143 2.03 9.10 -15.07
CA SER A 143 1.97 8.49 -16.41
C SER A 143 0.96 9.20 -17.33
N ALA A 144 -0.09 9.80 -16.75
CA ALA A 144 -1.05 10.64 -17.45
C ALA A 144 -0.59 12.11 -17.63
N GLY A 145 0.59 12.49 -17.11
CA GLY A 145 1.15 13.84 -17.16
C GLY A 145 0.61 14.79 -16.11
N ASP A 146 -0.19 14.32 -15.13
CA ASP A 146 -0.77 15.15 -14.07
C ASP A 146 0.06 15.08 -12.78
N TRP A 147 1.11 15.89 -12.73
CA TRP A 147 2.02 15.96 -11.58
C TRP A 147 1.35 16.58 -10.33
N ASN A 148 0.33 17.42 -10.49
CA ASN A 148 -0.39 18.00 -9.36
C ASN A 148 -1.32 16.98 -8.69
N ALA A 149 -2.00 16.16 -9.47
CA ALA A 149 -2.76 15.04 -8.92
C ALA A 149 -1.84 14.04 -8.24
N ALA A 150 -0.70 13.70 -8.85
CA ALA A 150 0.31 12.84 -8.22
C ALA A 150 0.81 13.40 -6.88
N ARG A 151 1.06 14.71 -6.79
CA ARG A 151 1.41 15.40 -5.55
C ARG A 151 0.35 15.23 -4.46
N THR A 152 -0.92 15.26 -4.85
CA THR A 152 -2.05 15.05 -3.92
C THR A 152 -2.04 13.63 -3.35
N GLU A 153 -1.84 12.62 -4.20
CA GLU A 153 -1.77 11.23 -3.76
C GLU A 153 -0.54 10.93 -2.90
N ILE A 154 0.60 11.57 -3.21
CA ILE A 154 1.80 11.51 -2.37
C ILE A 154 1.51 12.06 -0.96
N LYS A 155 0.83 13.20 -0.87
CA LYS A 155 0.43 13.75 0.43
C LYS A 155 -0.50 12.78 1.18
N LYS A 156 -1.47 12.20 0.49
CA LYS A 156 -2.38 11.20 1.04
C LYS A 156 -1.64 9.97 1.55
N THR A 157 -0.56 9.53 0.87
CA THR A 157 0.29 8.43 1.35
C THR A 157 0.80 8.69 2.77
N HIS A 158 1.36 9.87 3.02
CA HIS A 158 1.88 10.24 4.34
C HIS A 158 0.77 10.37 5.40
N GLU A 159 -0.38 10.94 5.03
CA GLU A 159 -1.54 11.05 5.93
C GLU A 159 -2.07 9.67 6.32
N ARG A 160 -2.15 8.75 5.37
CA ARG A 160 -2.59 7.37 5.58
C ARG A 160 -1.64 6.59 6.48
N GLU A 161 -0.33 6.72 6.28
CA GLU A 161 0.68 6.13 7.17
C GLU A 161 0.52 6.60 8.61
N ALA A 162 0.25 7.88 8.84
CA ALA A 162 0.02 8.42 10.19
C ALA A 162 -1.26 7.87 10.82
N ILE A 163 -2.35 7.75 10.05
CA ILE A 163 -3.62 7.15 10.50
C ILE A 163 -3.42 5.68 10.89
N ILE A 164 -2.74 4.91 10.03
CA ILE A 164 -2.44 3.49 10.30
C ILE A 164 -1.60 3.36 11.58
N ALA A 165 -0.57 4.18 11.75
CA ALA A 165 0.26 4.16 12.95
C ALA A 165 -0.56 4.41 14.23
N GLU A 166 -1.49 5.36 14.21
CA GLU A 166 -2.36 5.67 15.33
C GLU A 166 -3.32 4.51 15.65
N ILE A 167 -3.95 3.93 14.62
CA ILE A 167 -4.87 2.80 14.78
C ILE A 167 -4.13 1.60 15.35
N ASN A 168 -2.98 1.22 14.77
CA ASN A 168 -2.19 0.07 15.19
C ASN A 168 -1.67 0.21 16.64
N ALA A 169 -1.33 1.43 17.07
CA ALA A 169 -0.92 1.67 18.46
C ALA A 169 -2.09 1.39 19.44
N LYS A 170 -3.29 1.89 19.14
CA LYS A 170 -4.51 1.68 19.97
C LYS A 170 -4.94 0.21 19.96
N ASP A 171 -4.90 -0.44 18.81
CA ASP A 171 -5.27 -1.85 18.66
C ASP A 171 -4.30 -2.76 19.41
N THR A 172 -3.01 -2.45 19.42
CA THR A 172 -2.00 -3.19 20.18
C THR A 172 -2.25 -3.06 21.67
N GLU A 173 -2.53 -1.85 22.18
CA GLU A 173 -2.82 -1.63 23.60
C GLU A 173 -4.09 -2.38 24.05
N ALA A 174 -5.18 -2.30 23.26
CA ALA A 174 -6.42 -3.01 23.54
C ALA A 174 -6.23 -4.53 23.52
N LEU A 175 -5.45 -5.06 22.55
CA LEU A 175 -5.13 -6.47 22.44
C LEU A 175 -4.33 -6.99 23.66
N GLU A 176 -3.33 -6.23 24.11
CA GLU A 176 -2.55 -6.58 25.31
C GLU A 176 -3.43 -6.62 26.55
N GLN A 177 -4.34 -5.67 26.70
CA GLN A 177 -5.30 -5.65 27.81
C GLN A 177 -6.21 -6.87 27.76
N GLU A 178 -6.83 -7.16 26.62
CA GLU A 178 -7.72 -8.32 26.43
C GLU A 178 -7.00 -9.64 26.71
N SER A 179 -5.77 -9.80 26.20
CA SER A 179 -4.93 -10.99 26.45
C SER A 179 -4.71 -11.22 27.94
N LYS A 180 -4.40 -10.16 28.70
CA LYS A 180 -4.23 -10.22 30.17
C LYS A 180 -5.52 -10.58 30.87
N GLU A 181 -6.65 -9.95 30.53
CA GLU A 181 -7.96 -10.20 31.13
C GLU A 181 -8.46 -11.63 30.88
N LYS A 182 -8.20 -12.17 29.71
CA LYS A 182 -8.60 -13.54 29.32
C LYS A 182 -7.54 -14.60 29.68
N GLY A 183 -6.38 -14.20 30.18
CA GLY A 183 -5.29 -15.13 30.52
C GLY A 183 -4.68 -15.85 29.30
N ILE A 184 -4.69 -15.22 28.12
CA ILE A 184 -4.11 -15.74 26.90
C ILE A 184 -2.62 -15.42 26.90
N THR A 185 -1.78 -16.47 26.98
CA THR A 185 -0.30 -16.34 27.00
C THR A 185 0.36 -16.89 25.76
N THR A 186 -0.41 -17.52 24.86
CA THR A 186 0.10 -18.14 23.63
C THR A 186 0.67 -17.06 22.70
N THR A 187 1.90 -17.26 22.24
CA THR A 187 2.58 -16.42 21.26
C THR A 187 2.80 -17.19 19.96
N PHE A 188 3.14 -16.50 18.87
CA PHE A 188 3.40 -17.17 17.60
C PHE A 188 4.61 -18.14 17.66
N LYS A 189 5.53 -17.96 18.61
CA LYS A 189 6.65 -18.89 18.86
C LYS A 189 6.22 -20.23 19.43
N ASP A 190 5.03 -20.27 20.03
CA ASP A 190 4.45 -21.47 20.64
C ASP A 190 3.61 -22.27 19.63
N LEU A 191 3.47 -21.79 18.39
CA LEU A 191 2.67 -22.41 17.32
C LEU A 191 3.46 -23.55 16.65
N ASN A 192 3.40 -24.75 17.23
CA ASN A 192 4.04 -25.93 16.66
C ASN A 192 3.44 -26.27 15.29
N GLY A 193 4.31 -26.32 14.24
CA GLY A 193 3.91 -26.57 12.87
C GLY A 193 3.66 -25.29 12.04
N TYR A 194 3.73 -24.11 12.63
CA TYR A 194 3.75 -22.85 11.90
C TYR A 194 5.17 -22.53 11.42
N PRO A 195 5.38 -22.02 10.17
CA PRO A 195 6.70 -21.69 9.65
C PRO A 195 7.22 -20.35 10.22
N VAL A 196 7.51 -20.32 11.52
CA VAL A 196 7.90 -19.13 12.30
C VAL A 196 9.13 -18.44 11.72
N GLU A 197 10.06 -19.19 11.13
CA GLU A 197 11.31 -18.68 10.56
C GLU A 197 11.06 -17.70 9.42
N THR A 198 9.98 -17.88 8.66
CA THR A 198 9.64 -16.97 7.55
C THR A 198 9.33 -15.57 8.03
N LEU A 199 8.77 -15.43 9.24
CA LEU A 199 8.42 -14.15 9.86
C LEU A 199 9.55 -13.58 10.73
N ASN A 200 10.56 -14.39 11.06
CA ASN A 200 11.69 -14.00 11.91
C ASN A 200 13.01 -13.86 11.13
N SER A 201 13.00 -13.88 9.80
CA SER A 201 14.21 -13.65 9.02
C SER A 201 14.78 -12.25 9.31
N ALA A 202 16.10 -12.08 9.12
CA ALA A 202 16.77 -10.81 9.34
C ALA A 202 16.15 -9.68 8.50
N GLU A 203 15.76 -9.97 7.27
CA GLU A 203 15.14 -9.00 6.36
C GLU A 203 13.80 -8.48 6.90
N VAL A 204 12.98 -9.37 7.51
CA VAL A 204 11.69 -9.00 8.10
C VAL A 204 11.87 -8.22 9.38
N THR A 205 12.79 -8.64 10.24
CA THR A 205 12.98 -8.04 11.57
C THR A 205 13.66 -6.68 11.54
N THR A 206 14.43 -6.39 10.49
CA THR A 206 15.08 -5.07 10.31
C THR A 206 14.14 -4.00 9.76
N LEU A 207 13.01 -4.36 9.14
CA LEU A 207 12.03 -3.37 8.72
C LEU A 207 11.43 -2.66 9.94
N LYS A 208 11.30 -1.34 9.86
CA LYS A 208 10.69 -0.50 10.89
C LYS A 208 9.22 -0.90 11.14
N ASN A 209 8.48 -1.12 10.06
CA ASN A 209 7.09 -1.61 10.04
C ASN A 209 6.77 -2.27 8.70
N GLY A 210 5.57 -2.86 8.58
CA GLY A 210 5.14 -3.58 7.38
C GLY A 210 4.46 -2.70 6.31
N TYR A 211 4.24 -1.40 6.53
CA TYR A 211 3.40 -0.58 5.63
C TYR A 211 4.11 0.60 5.00
N GLN A 212 5.22 1.10 5.54
CA GLN A 212 5.97 2.20 4.93
C GLN A 212 6.95 1.70 3.87
N SER A 213 6.92 2.31 2.69
CA SER A 213 7.76 1.95 1.55
C SER A 213 8.83 3.02 1.28
N ALA A 214 10.10 2.63 1.25
CA ALA A 214 11.19 3.55 0.90
C ALA A 214 11.01 4.10 -0.54
N PHE A 215 10.46 3.30 -1.46
CA PHE A 215 10.12 3.77 -2.80
C PHE A 215 9.08 4.90 -2.79
N SER A 216 8.00 4.76 -2.01
CA SER A 216 6.95 5.78 -1.94
C SER A 216 7.50 7.13 -1.46
N HIS A 217 8.40 7.10 -0.48
CA HIS A 217 9.04 8.31 0.04
C HIS A 217 10.10 8.88 -0.92
N TYR A 218 10.85 8.02 -1.63
CA TYR A 218 11.78 8.50 -2.65
C TYR A 218 11.04 9.12 -3.85
N LEU A 219 9.93 8.51 -4.27
CA LEU A 219 9.05 9.07 -5.29
C LEU A 219 8.51 10.44 -4.87
N ALA A 220 8.11 10.58 -3.60
CA ALA A 220 7.69 11.87 -3.04
C ALA A 220 8.79 12.91 -3.16
N GLY A 221 10.03 12.57 -2.75
CA GLY A 221 11.19 13.44 -2.91
C GLY A 221 11.40 13.88 -4.35
N PHE A 222 11.37 12.94 -5.29
CA PHE A 222 11.56 13.21 -6.72
C PHE A 222 10.45 14.10 -7.32
N VAL A 223 9.19 13.83 -6.99
CA VAL A 223 8.05 14.61 -7.52
C VAL A 223 8.07 16.02 -6.95
N TYR A 224 8.30 16.22 -5.65
CA TYR A 224 8.42 17.55 -5.06
C TYR A 224 9.62 18.33 -5.64
N GLU A 225 10.75 17.65 -5.89
CA GLU A 225 11.90 18.25 -6.55
C GLU A 225 11.54 18.72 -7.97
N ALA A 226 10.86 17.87 -8.77
CA ALA A 226 10.41 18.20 -10.11
C ALA A 226 9.42 19.37 -10.15
N LEU A 227 8.62 19.53 -9.09
CA LEU A 227 7.69 20.66 -8.88
C LEU A 227 8.38 21.90 -8.28
N ASN A 228 9.70 21.86 -8.08
CA ASN A 228 10.48 22.92 -7.44
C ASN A 228 10.07 23.20 -5.98
N GLU A 229 9.57 22.18 -5.28
CA GLU A 229 9.16 22.23 -3.87
C GLU A 229 10.24 21.58 -2.97
N GLN A 230 11.48 22.06 -3.02
CA GLN A 230 12.64 21.45 -2.34
C GLN A 230 12.44 21.24 -0.83
N GLY A 231 11.73 22.17 -0.16
CA GLY A 231 11.39 22.05 1.25
C GLY A 231 10.55 20.82 1.59
N LEU A 232 9.74 20.31 0.63
CA LEU A 232 8.95 19.09 0.75
C LEU A 232 9.70 17.86 0.22
N ALA A 233 10.61 18.04 -0.73
CA ALA A 233 11.42 16.95 -1.28
C ALA A 233 12.39 16.35 -0.23
N SER A 234 13.05 17.21 0.55
CA SER A 234 14.03 16.80 1.56
C SER A 234 13.48 15.83 2.62
N PRO A 235 12.29 16.03 3.23
CA PRO A 235 11.67 15.04 4.11
C PRO A 235 11.41 13.69 3.44
N GLY A 236 10.96 13.68 2.19
CA GLY A 236 10.73 12.45 1.43
C GLY A 236 12.01 11.63 1.29
N TYR A 237 13.10 12.24 0.85
CA TYR A 237 14.40 11.55 0.72
C TYR A 237 14.92 11.07 2.08
N ARG A 238 14.82 11.87 3.16
CA ARG A 238 15.23 11.46 4.51
C ARG A 238 14.46 10.22 4.99
N GLN A 239 13.15 10.22 4.80
CA GLN A 239 12.32 9.08 5.20
C GLN A 239 12.67 7.82 4.40
N ALA A 240 12.95 7.94 3.10
CA ALA A 240 13.42 6.82 2.29
C ALA A 240 14.73 6.22 2.83
N ILE A 241 15.70 7.07 3.20
CA ILE A 241 16.98 6.66 3.82
C ILE A 241 16.75 5.99 5.18
N GLU A 242 15.86 6.54 6.01
CA GLU A 242 15.53 5.96 7.33
C GLU A 242 14.93 4.56 7.21
N LEU A 243 14.08 4.34 6.20
CA LEU A 243 13.43 3.04 5.95
C LEU A 243 14.39 2.01 5.35
N GLN A 244 15.32 2.45 4.50
CA GLN A 244 16.31 1.61 3.84
C GLN A 244 17.70 2.29 3.86
N PRO A 245 18.44 2.18 4.96
CA PRO A 245 19.76 2.79 5.09
C PRO A 245 20.80 2.09 4.23
N ASN A 246 21.90 2.82 3.95
CA ASN A 246 23.07 2.33 3.19
C ASN A 246 22.75 2.00 1.71
N ILE A 247 21.71 2.59 1.12
CA ILE A 247 21.42 2.52 -0.30
C ILE A 247 21.83 3.83 -0.96
N LYS A 248 22.92 3.78 -1.72
CA LYS A 248 23.56 4.98 -2.29
C LYS A 248 22.60 5.89 -3.06
N ILE A 249 21.70 5.36 -3.88
CA ILE A 249 20.77 6.20 -4.66
C ILE A 249 19.80 6.99 -3.77
N LEU A 250 19.42 6.44 -2.61
CA LEU A 250 18.57 7.14 -1.64
C LEU A 250 19.34 8.29 -1.00
N GLU A 251 20.60 8.03 -0.61
CA GLU A 251 21.50 9.04 0.00
C GLU A 251 21.86 10.14 -1.00
N ASP A 252 22.19 9.78 -2.25
CA ASP A 252 22.47 10.72 -3.34
C ASP A 252 21.26 11.62 -3.63
N GLY A 253 20.03 11.08 -3.52
CA GLY A 253 18.78 11.85 -3.68
C GLY A 253 18.76 13.09 -2.77
N LEU A 254 19.10 12.91 -1.51
CA LEU A 254 19.17 13.99 -0.53
C LEU A 254 20.44 14.86 -0.69
N ALA A 255 21.62 14.21 -0.79
CA ALA A 255 22.89 14.88 -0.78
C ALA A 255 23.05 15.87 -1.95
N THR A 256 22.46 15.58 -3.10
CA THR A 256 22.58 16.41 -4.31
C THR A 256 21.37 17.30 -4.59
N LEU A 257 20.35 17.30 -3.72
CA LEU A 257 19.09 18.00 -3.92
C LEU A 257 19.26 19.50 -4.23
N GLU A 258 20.12 20.18 -3.49
CA GLU A 258 20.35 21.64 -3.67
C GLU A 258 21.22 21.94 -4.88
N SER A 259 22.20 21.08 -5.20
CA SER A 259 23.18 21.30 -6.28
C SER A 259 22.69 20.81 -7.64
N ARG A 260 21.82 19.84 -7.70
CA ARG A 260 21.37 19.17 -8.94
C ARG A 260 20.79 20.13 -9.98
N PRO A 261 19.92 21.11 -9.62
CA PRO A 261 19.38 22.04 -10.63
C PRO A 261 20.46 22.86 -11.32
N SER A 262 21.54 23.24 -10.62
CA SER A 262 22.64 24.02 -11.17
C SER A 262 23.64 23.18 -12.00
N LEU A 263 23.68 21.88 -11.79
CA LEU A 263 24.56 20.95 -12.51
C LEU A 263 23.97 20.47 -13.84
N ARG A 264 22.61 20.50 -13.97
CA ARG A 264 21.91 20.03 -15.15
C ARG A 264 21.87 21.11 -16.23
N LYS A 265 22.21 20.75 -17.47
CA LYS A 265 22.05 21.65 -18.62
C LYS A 265 20.58 21.76 -19.05
N PRO A 266 20.16 22.87 -19.70
CA PRO A 266 18.80 23.02 -20.21
C PRO A 266 18.36 21.94 -21.20
N THR A 267 19.32 21.28 -21.87
CA THR A 267 19.10 20.22 -22.85
C THR A 267 19.17 18.82 -22.22
N GLU A 268 19.22 18.73 -20.92
CA GLU A 268 19.32 17.47 -20.17
C GLU A 268 18.09 17.28 -19.29
N THR A 269 17.67 16.02 -19.14
CA THR A 269 16.54 15.60 -18.31
C THR A 269 17.05 14.69 -17.20
N ASP A 270 16.61 14.93 -15.98
CA ASP A 270 16.83 14.04 -14.84
C ASP A 270 15.78 12.93 -14.85
N VAL A 271 16.20 11.71 -15.09
CA VAL A 271 15.32 10.57 -15.35
C VAL A 271 15.35 9.59 -14.17
N LEU A 272 14.20 9.33 -13.59
CA LEU A 272 13.99 8.26 -12.62
C LEU A 272 13.43 7.02 -13.34
N PHE A 273 14.20 5.96 -13.36
CA PHE A 273 13.74 4.64 -13.78
C PHE A 273 13.21 3.87 -12.58
N VAL A 274 12.01 3.32 -12.73
CA VAL A 274 11.34 2.48 -11.73
C VAL A 274 11.13 1.12 -12.37
N VAL A 275 11.71 0.08 -11.77
CA VAL A 275 11.60 -1.29 -12.26
C VAL A 275 10.89 -2.13 -11.22
N GLU A 276 9.71 -2.60 -11.59
CA GLU A 276 8.81 -3.40 -10.77
C GLU A 276 8.88 -4.86 -11.21
N SER A 277 9.24 -5.78 -10.32
CA SER A 277 9.45 -7.19 -10.67
C SER A 277 8.63 -8.13 -9.81
N GLY A 278 8.14 -9.22 -10.42
CA GLY A 278 7.39 -10.30 -9.76
C GLY A 278 5.97 -9.90 -9.35
N ALA A 279 5.28 -10.77 -8.65
CA ALA A 279 3.97 -10.55 -8.06
C ALA A 279 4.07 -10.61 -6.53
N ALA A 280 3.20 -9.89 -5.82
CA ALA A 280 3.13 -9.93 -4.37
C ALA A 280 2.86 -11.37 -3.88
N PRO A 281 3.28 -11.72 -2.64
CA PRO A 281 3.13 -13.09 -2.14
C PRO A 281 1.66 -13.49 -1.99
N ALA A 282 1.42 -14.80 -2.11
CA ALA A 282 0.13 -15.40 -1.86
C ALA A 282 -0.07 -15.65 -0.37
N LEU A 283 -1.31 -15.58 0.09
CA LEU A 283 -1.73 -16.08 1.38
C LEU A 283 -2.42 -17.43 1.21
N SER A 284 -2.09 -18.39 2.07
CA SER A 284 -2.83 -19.64 2.24
C SER A 284 -3.17 -19.84 3.71
N SER A 285 -4.02 -20.82 4.01
CA SER A 285 -4.43 -21.14 5.37
C SER A 285 -3.86 -22.48 5.80
N ILE A 286 -3.23 -22.53 6.98
CA ILE A 286 -2.87 -23.80 7.63
C ILE A 286 -3.57 -23.92 8.96
N THR A 287 -4.03 -25.11 9.28
CA THR A 287 -4.68 -25.39 10.56
C THR A 287 -3.72 -26.17 11.45
N ILE A 288 -3.41 -25.65 12.62
CA ILE A 288 -2.53 -26.27 13.59
C ILE A 288 -3.20 -26.46 14.94
N PRO A 289 -2.81 -27.50 15.71
CA PRO A 289 -3.30 -27.72 17.05
C PRO A 289 -2.66 -26.71 18.03
N VAL A 290 -3.46 -25.86 18.66
CA VAL A 290 -3.01 -24.88 19.65
C VAL A 290 -3.41 -25.31 21.04
N PRO A 291 -2.49 -25.45 22.00
CA PRO A 291 -2.83 -25.69 23.39
C PRO A 291 -3.43 -24.42 24.00
N VAL A 292 -4.66 -24.50 24.50
CA VAL A 292 -5.38 -23.40 25.12
C VAL A 292 -5.66 -23.70 26.56
N ILE A 293 -4.99 -22.97 27.44
CA ILE A 293 -5.12 -23.13 28.91
C ILE A 293 -6.41 -22.45 29.41
N VAL A 294 -6.89 -21.47 28.68
CA VAL A 294 -8.11 -20.71 29.02
C VAL A 294 -9.33 -21.63 28.97
N SER A 295 -10.14 -21.60 30.04
CA SER A 295 -11.41 -22.34 30.15
C SER A 295 -11.31 -23.87 30.03
N ASN A 296 -10.13 -24.47 30.28
CA ASN A 296 -9.89 -25.93 30.19
C ASN A 296 -10.25 -26.52 28.81
N LEU A 297 -10.05 -25.75 27.71
CA LEU A 297 -10.39 -26.17 26.35
C LEU A 297 -9.46 -27.23 25.78
N GLY A 298 -8.26 -27.42 26.38
CA GLY A 298 -7.27 -28.41 25.92
C GLY A 298 -6.57 -27.96 24.64
N VAL A 299 -6.49 -28.85 23.66
CA VAL A 299 -5.86 -28.56 22.34
C VAL A 299 -6.96 -28.37 21.31
N ILE A 300 -6.96 -27.23 20.63
CA ILE A 300 -7.95 -26.88 19.60
C ILE A 300 -7.28 -26.57 18.27
N PRO A 301 -7.90 -26.98 17.15
CA PRO A 301 -7.41 -26.59 15.83
C PRO A 301 -7.75 -25.12 15.56
N ILE A 302 -6.73 -24.33 15.19
CA ILE A 302 -6.88 -22.93 14.78
C ILE A 302 -6.20 -22.75 13.43
N SER A 303 -6.86 -22.03 12.52
CA SER A 303 -6.33 -21.73 11.19
C SER A 303 -5.58 -20.40 11.20
N PHE A 304 -4.38 -20.41 10.60
CA PHE A 304 -3.48 -19.26 10.50
C PHE A 304 -3.11 -18.98 9.06
N PRO A 305 -2.99 -17.70 8.67
CA PRO A 305 -2.49 -17.34 7.35
C PRO A 305 -0.98 -17.62 7.24
N VAL A 306 -0.54 -18.10 6.09
CA VAL A 306 0.86 -18.31 5.74
C VAL A 306 1.16 -17.65 4.40
N LEU A 307 2.24 -16.90 4.33
CA LEU A 307 2.70 -16.24 3.11
C LEU A 307 3.60 -17.17 2.29
N HIS A 308 3.33 -17.21 1.00
CA HIS A 308 4.13 -17.89 0.00
C HIS A 308 4.62 -16.86 -1.01
N SER A 309 5.94 -16.67 -1.09
CA SER A 309 6.55 -15.82 -2.12
C SER A 309 6.18 -16.35 -3.50
N ASP A 310 6.01 -15.44 -4.47
CA ASP A 310 5.68 -15.82 -5.83
C ASP A 310 6.80 -16.71 -6.42
N PRO A 311 6.49 -17.96 -6.80
CA PRO A 311 7.47 -18.87 -7.38
C PRO A 311 7.81 -18.52 -8.83
N SER A 312 7.19 -17.50 -9.41
CA SER A 312 7.51 -17.09 -10.78
C SER A 312 8.98 -16.69 -10.87
N HIS A 313 9.70 -17.25 -11.83
CA HIS A 313 11.08 -16.91 -12.12
C HIS A 313 11.19 -15.54 -12.82
N THR A 314 10.48 -14.53 -12.30
CA THR A 314 10.51 -13.19 -12.86
C THR A 314 11.91 -12.61 -12.75
N LEU A 315 12.42 -12.08 -13.87
CA LEU A 315 13.71 -11.42 -13.93
C LEU A 315 13.74 -10.23 -12.95
N GLN A 316 14.79 -10.17 -12.15
CA GLN A 316 15.11 -9.01 -11.30
C GLN A 316 16.39 -8.38 -11.84
N PRO A 317 16.29 -7.41 -12.76
CA PRO A 317 17.45 -6.83 -13.38
C PRO A 317 18.23 -5.97 -12.38
N SER A 318 19.55 -6.09 -12.40
CA SER A 318 20.45 -5.22 -11.65
C SER A 318 20.86 -3.96 -12.41
N THR A 319 20.55 -3.89 -13.72
CA THR A 319 20.90 -2.76 -14.59
C THR A 319 19.87 -2.56 -15.70
N ILE A 320 19.78 -1.32 -16.20
CA ILE A 320 19.14 -0.98 -17.48
C ILE A 320 20.23 -0.56 -18.47
N GLY A 321 20.21 -1.14 -19.67
CA GLY A 321 21.04 -0.68 -20.79
C GLY A 321 20.45 0.59 -21.40
N ILE A 322 21.29 1.58 -21.72
CA ILE A 322 20.92 2.84 -22.36
C ILE A 322 21.80 3.01 -23.60
N ASP A 323 21.18 3.20 -24.77
CA ASP A 323 21.82 3.45 -26.08
C ASP A 323 22.87 2.40 -26.48
N GLY A 324 22.75 1.19 -25.93
CA GLY A 324 23.65 0.06 -26.21
C GLY A 324 25.09 0.23 -25.72
N LYS A 325 25.39 1.30 -24.97
CA LYS A 325 26.75 1.63 -24.49
C LYS A 325 26.84 1.69 -22.97
N ASP A 326 25.84 2.26 -22.34
CA ASP A 326 25.86 2.51 -20.91
C ASP A 326 24.92 1.56 -20.18
N THR A 327 25.30 1.17 -18.98
CA THR A 327 24.45 0.42 -18.05
C THR A 327 24.19 1.24 -16.80
N LEU A 328 22.91 1.55 -16.54
CA LEU A 328 22.48 2.20 -15.31
C LEU A 328 22.26 1.15 -14.23
N PRO A 329 22.97 1.19 -13.09
CA PRO A 329 22.71 0.28 -12.00
C PRO A 329 21.34 0.57 -11.37
N LEU A 330 20.63 -0.51 -10.98
CA LEU A 330 19.37 -0.49 -10.27
C LEU A 330 19.59 -0.90 -8.82
N ALA A 331 19.01 -0.15 -7.90
CA ALA A 331 19.00 -0.50 -6.48
C ALA A 331 17.59 -0.94 -6.07
N GLY A 332 17.47 -2.12 -5.47
CA GLY A 332 16.24 -2.57 -4.82
C GLY A 332 15.96 -1.71 -3.59
N VAL A 333 14.83 -1.02 -3.57
CA VAL A 333 14.49 -0.08 -2.49
C VAL A 333 13.23 -0.48 -1.73
N THR A 334 12.42 -1.39 -2.27
CA THR A 334 11.21 -1.89 -1.60
C THR A 334 10.97 -3.34 -1.99
N SER A 335 10.71 -4.19 -0.99
CA SER A 335 10.27 -5.57 -1.15
C SER A 335 8.89 -5.74 -0.52
N LEU A 336 7.87 -5.89 -1.35
CA LEU A 336 6.50 -6.16 -0.88
C LEU A 336 6.40 -7.55 -0.24
N ASP A 337 7.25 -8.50 -0.69
CA ASP A 337 7.37 -9.81 -0.06
C ASP A 337 7.83 -9.68 1.40
N THR A 338 8.86 -8.88 1.67
CA THR A 338 9.35 -8.65 3.04
C THR A 338 8.37 -7.80 3.86
N MET A 339 7.74 -6.78 3.25
CA MET A 339 6.74 -5.92 3.91
C MET A 339 5.51 -6.71 4.33
N SER A 340 4.98 -7.59 3.49
CA SER A 340 3.82 -8.44 3.82
C SER A 340 4.15 -9.44 4.93
N LYS A 341 5.36 -10.03 4.94
CA LYS A 341 5.83 -10.87 6.04
C LYS A 341 5.95 -10.08 7.35
N ARG A 342 6.44 -8.84 7.28
CA ARG A 342 6.50 -7.97 8.44
C ARG A 342 5.10 -7.59 8.94
N ALA A 343 4.18 -7.23 8.06
CA ALA A 343 2.79 -6.95 8.41
C ALA A 343 2.14 -8.18 9.08
N LEU A 344 2.27 -9.37 8.49
CA LEU A 344 1.74 -10.59 9.09
C LEU A 344 2.36 -10.88 10.46
N ARG A 345 3.67 -10.67 10.62
CA ARG A 345 4.33 -10.82 11.92
C ARG A 345 3.76 -9.90 12.98
N ASP A 346 3.52 -8.64 12.63
CA ASP A 346 2.98 -7.64 13.53
C ASP A 346 1.50 -7.94 13.87
N ASP A 347 0.72 -8.54 12.95
CA ASP A 347 -0.68 -8.94 13.12
C ASP A 347 -0.87 -10.27 13.89
N MET A 348 0.17 -11.13 13.95
CA MET A 348 0.07 -12.47 14.54
C MET A 348 -0.48 -12.50 15.97
N PRO A 349 -0.10 -11.59 16.90
CA PRO A 349 -0.70 -11.57 18.24
C PRO A 349 -2.23 -11.42 18.21
N GLY A 350 -2.74 -10.53 17.36
CA GLY A 350 -4.17 -10.33 17.15
C GLY A 350 -4.87 -11.53 16.54
N ILE A 351 -4.24 -12.18 15.56
CA ILE A 351 -4.77 -13.39 14.92
C ILE A 351 -4.90 -14.52 15.95
N ILE A 352 -3.87 -14.73 16.79
CA ILE A 352 -3.88 -15.75 17.85
C ILE A 352 -5.01 -15.50 18.84
N VAL A 353 -5.09 -14.29 19.38
CA VAL A 353 -6.11 -13.94 20.40
C VAL A 353 -7.51 -14.12 19.83
N ARG A 354 -7.79 -13.57 18.66
CA ARG A 354 -9.10 -13.73 18.00
C ARG A 354 -9.40 -15.19 17.68
N GLY A 355 -8.43 -15.97 17.23
CA GLY A 355 -8.58 -17.41 16.96
C GLY A 355 -8.97 -18.20 18.22
N ILE A 356 -8.28 -17.94 19.34
CA ILE A 356 -8.57 -18.58 20.63
C ILE A 356 -9.97 -18.20 21.14
N LEU A 357 -10.32 -16.92 21.08
CA LEU A 357 -11.63 -16.43 21.53
C LEU A 357 -12.77 -17.00 20.68
N ARG A 358 -12.58 -17.09 19.37
CA ARG A 358 -13.55 -17.71 18.44
C ARG A 358 -13.75 -19.17 18.76
N ALA A 359 -12.69 -19.93 18.95
CA ALA A 359 -12.75 -21.33 19.27
C ALA A 359 -13.41 -21.57 20.64
N ALA A 360 -13.12 -20.74 21.64
CA ALA A 360 -13.79 -20.79 22.93
C ALA A 360 -15.29 -20.54 22.82
N ALA A 361 -15.71 -19.52 22.08
CA ALA A 361 -17.13 -19.22 21.86
C ALA A 361 -17.88 -20.35 21.15
N LYS A 362 -17.27 -20.95 20.12
CA LYS A 362 -17.82 -22.12 19.40
C LYS A 362 -17.99 -23.32 20.33
N THR A 363 -16.98 -23.63 21.16
CA THR A 363 -17.02 -24.76 22.10
C THR A 363 -18.12 -24.57 23.16
N MET A 364 -18.30 -23.37 23.70
CA MET A 364 -19.36 -23.07 24.66
C MET A 364 -20.76 -23.22 24.04
N SER A 365 -20.94 -22.73 22.80
CA SER A 365 -22.19 -22.86 22.05
C SER A 365 -22.54 -24.32 21.76
N GLN A 366 -21.57 -25.15 21.40
CA GLN A 366 -21.75 -26.58 21.17
C GLN A 366 -22.12 -27.33 22.46
N LYS A 367 -21.45 -27.02 23.57
CA LYS A 367 -21.76 -27.63 24.87
C LYS A 367 -23.18 -27.30 25.29
N ALA A 368 -23.62 -26.06 25.16
CA ALA A 368 -24.99 -25.64 25.46
C ALA A 368 -26.03 -26.38 24.59
N LEU A 369 -25.70 -26.68 23.32
CA LEU A 369 -26.58 -27.46 22.43
C LEU A 369 -26.61 -28.96 22.83
N MET A 370 -25.47 -29.54 23.22
CA MET A 370 -25.41 -30.94 23.68
C MET A 370 -26.12 -31.16 24.99
N ASP A 371 -26.09 -30.22 25.92
CA ASP A 371 -26.72 -30.31 27.22
C ASP A 371 -28.26 -30.27 27.13
N GLN A 372 -28.85 -29.85 25.96
CA GLN A 372 -30.29 -29.87 25.71
C GLN A 372 -30.85 -31.24 25.28
N GLY A 373 -30.01 -32.26 25.01
CA GLY A 373 -30.35 -33.66 24.82
C GLY A 373 -30.98 -34.07 23.47
N GLY A 374 -30.92 -35.34 23.11
CA GLY A 374 -31.62 -35.94 21.97
C GLY A 374 -31.17 -35.46 20.58
N GLY A 375 -32.14 -35.03 19.74
CA GLY A 375 -31.90 -34.58 18.37
C GLY A 375 -31.02 -33.34 18.26
N VAL A 376 -30.95 -32.52 19.31
CA VAL A 376 -30.12 -31.31 19.39
C VAL A 376 -28.65 -31.69 19.58
N ALA A 377 -28.34 -32.80 20.26
CA ALA A 377 -26.98 -33.31 20.40
C ALA A 377 -26.39 -33.73 19.07
N ILE A 378 -27.19 -34.37 18.19
CA ILE A 378 -26.77 -34.74 16.83
C ILE A 378 -26.50 -33.48 16.00
N ALA A 379 -27.31 -32.46 16.11
CA ALA A 379 -27.13 -31.18 15.47
C ALA A 379 -25.82 -30.49 15.98
N GLY A 380 -25.52 -30.58 17.27
CA GLY A 380 -24.28 -30.07 17.85
C GLY A 380 -23.02 -30.75 17.30
N ILE A 381 -23.07 -32.10 17.09
CA ILE A 381 -21.97 -32.85 16.45
C ILE A 381 -21.82 -32.47 14.97
N ALA A 382 -22.92 -32.34 14.23
CA ALA A 382 -22.90 -31.91 12.84
C ALA A 382 -22.37 -30.48 12.67
N LEU A 383 -22.74 -29.55 13.57
CA LEU A 383 -22.19 -28.21 13.63
C LEU A 383 -20.68 -28.20 13.94
N ASN A 384 -20.19 -29.12 14.77
CA ASN A 384 -18.76 -29.24 15.06
C ASN A 384 -17.98 -29.61 13.80
N ILE A 385 -18.44 -30.63 13.09
CA ILE A 385 -17.80 -31.07 11.83
C ILE A 385 -17.85 -29.94 10.79
N ALA A 386 -18.99 -29.27 10.63
CA ALA A 386 -19.13 -28.17 9.69
C ALA A 386 -18.20 -26.97 10.06
N ASN A 387 -18.08 -26.64 11.37
CA ASN A 387 -17.20 -25.58 11.83
C ASN A 387 -15.72 -25.87 11.60
N VAL A 388 -15.27 -27.11 11.75
CA VAL A 388 -13.88 -27.53 11.43
C VAL A 388 -13.60 -27.43 9.94
N ILE A 389 -14.57 -27.82 9.09
CA ILE A 389 -14.41 -27.78 7.62
C ILE A 389 -14.44 -26.34 7.12
N THR A 390 -15.16 -25.42 7.77
CA THR A 390 -15.29 -24.02 7.35
C THR A 390 -14.29 -23.07 8.01
N GLU A 391 -13.50 -23.53 8.97
CA GLU A 391 -12.46 -22.71 9.61
C GLU A 391 -11.29 -22.54 8.64
N SER A 392 -11.09 -21.33 8.16
CA SER A 392 -9.99 -20.97 7.26
C SER A 392 -9.58 -19.53 7.56
N ALA A 393 -8.30 -19.28 7.57
CA ALA A 393 -7.79 -17.91 7.64
C ALA A 393 -8.17 -17.13 6.37
N ASP A 394 -8.15 -15.80 6.44
CA ASP A 394 -8.32 -14.95 5.26
C ASP A 394 -7.09 -15.08 4.36
N GLU A 395 -7.32 -15.45 3.10
CA GLU A 395 -6.28 -15.66 2.09
C GLU A 395 -6.25 -14.51 1.07
N ARG A 396 -7.09 -13.49 1.25
CA ARG A 396 -7.18 -12.36 0.34
C ARG A 396 -5.97 -11.45 0.50
N THR A 397 -5.38 -11.04 -0.63
CA THR A 397 -4.28 -10.08 -0.71
C THR A 397 -4.18 -9.55 -2.13
N TRP A 398 -3.67 -8.34 -2.31
CA TRP A 398 -3.47 -7.71 -3.63
C TRP A 398 -2.27 -8.32 -4.35
N ARG A 399 -2.55 -9.37 -5.13
CA ARG A 399 -1.54 -10.23 -5.76
C ARG A 399 -0.82 -9.59 -6.95
N THR A 400 -1.46 -8.70 -7.70
CA THR A 400 -0.85 -8.05 -8.87
C THR A 400 0.13 -6.94 -8.52
N LEU A 401 0.26 -6.53 -7.26
CA LEU A 401 1.38 -5.67 -6.81
C LEU A 401 2.74 -6.31 -7.15
N PRO A 402 3.79 -5.51 -7.43
CA PRO A 402 5.14 -6.04 -7.63
C PRO A 402 5.69 -6.66 -6.34
N ALA A 403 6.44 -7.76 -6.46
CA ALA A 403 7.17 -8.33 -5.33
C ALA A 403 8.30 -7.40 -4.88
N THR A 404 8.99 -6.76 -5.85
CA THR A 404 10.11 -5.86 -5.59
C THR A 404 10.06 -4.63 -6.47
N ILE A 405 10.53 -3.50 -5.95
CA ILE A 405 10.69 -2.25 -6.68
C ILE A 405 12.14 -1.82 -6.59
N SER A 406 12.79 -1.68 -7.75
CA SER A 406 14.15 -1.18 -7.90
C SER A 406 14.13 0.15 -8.63
N ILE A 407 15.07 1.03 -8.31
CA ILE A 407 15.19 2.34 -8.96
C ILE A 407 16.60 2.59 -9.47
N GLY A 408 16.68 3.38 -10.56
CA GLY A 408 17.90 3.97 -11.08
C GLY A 408 17.63 5.43 -11.44
N ARG A 409 18.60 6.31 -11.27
CA ARG A 409 18.46 7.73 -11.62
C ARG A 409 19.67 8.20 -12.38
N VAL A 410 19.44 8.91 -13.48
CA VAL A 410 20.51 9.41 -14.36
C VAL A 410 20.05 10.66 -15.10
N THR A 411 20.97 11.55 -15.37
CA THR A 411 20.76 12.70 -16.27
C THR A 411 21.06 12.29 -17.70
N LEU A 412 20.10 12.42 -18.61
CA LEU A 412 20.23 12.10 -20.02
C LEU A 412 19.99 13.34 -20.88
N PRO A 413 20.65 13.45 -22.07
CA PRO A 413 20.26 14.45 -23.05
C PRO A 413 18.78 14.30 -23.43
N SER A 414 18.09 15.41 -23.71
CA SER A 414 16.73 15.34 -24.26
C SER A 414 16.77 14.74 -25.68
N GLY A 415 15.78 13.88 -25.99
CA GLY A 415 15.70 13.21 -27.28
C GLY A 415 15.44 11.71 -27.16
N LYS A 416 15.68 10.98 -28.24
CA LYS A 416 15.43 9.54 -28.31
C LYS A 416 16.56 8.73 -27.66
N HIS A 417 16.16 7.76 -26.85
CA HIS A 417 17.04 6.80 -26.19
C HIS A 417 16.51 5.39 -26.35
N ASP A 418 17.42 4.44 -26.58
CA ASP A 418 17.11 3.02 -26.66
C ASP A 418 17.40 2.36 -25.30
N LEU A 419 16.37 1.87 -24.65
CA LEU A 419 16.46 1.16 -23.38
C LEU A 419 16.47 -0.34 -23.60
N ALA A 420 17.16 -1.07 -22.71
CA ALA A 420 17.20 -2.53 -22.74
C ALA A 420 17.13 -3.12 -21.31
N ILE A 421 16.27 -4.12 -21.12
CA ILE A 421 16.22 -4.99 -19.94
C ILE A 421 16.19 -6.45 -20.44
N GLY A 422 17.26 -7.21 -20.17
CA GLY A 422 17.43 -8.53 -20.75
C GLY A 422 17.38 -8.48 -22.27
N SER A 423 16.46 -9.24 -22.89
CA SER A 423 16.24 -9.22 -24.34
C SER A 423 15.21 -8.18 -24.80
N SER A 424 14.46 -7.58 -23.89
CA SER A 424 13.45 -6.58 -24.23
C SER A 424 14.11 -5.23 -24.49
N LYS A 425 13.68 -4.57 -25.58
CA LYS A 425 14.16 -3.24 -25.97
C LYS A 425 13.00 -2.31 -26.22
N GLN A 426 13.16 -1.06 -25.84
CA GLN A 426 12.17 0.00 -26.05
C GLN A 426 12.87 1.31 -26.39
N SER A 427 12.46 1.95 -27.49
CA SER A 427 12.87 3.33 -27.76
C SER A 427 11.89 4.30 -27.10
N ILE A 428 12.41 5.27 -26.39
CA ILE A 428 11.65 6.33 -25.72
C ILE A 428 12.17 7.69 -26.14
N ASP A 429 11.30 8.70 -26.13
CA ASP A 429 11.68 10.09 -26.33
C ASP A 429 11.62 10.82 -24.98
N ILE A 430 12.73 11.37 -24.51
CA ILE A 430 12.88 12.02 -23.21
C ILE A 430 12.86 13.53 -23.38
N GLN A 431 12.00 14.22 -22.60
CA GLN A 431 11.82 15.66 -22.71
C GLN A 431 11.64 16.30 -21.31
N GLY A 432 11.82 17.62 -21.27
CA GLY A 432 11.61 18.40 -20.05
C GLY A 432 12.76 18.32 -19.05
N SER A 433 12.51 18.83 -17.85
CA SER A 433 13.54 18.86 -16.79
C SER A 433 13.63 17.57 -16.00
N HIS A 434 12.54 16.86 -15.85
CA HIS A 434 12.44 15.59 -15.11
C HIS A 434 11.57 14.62 -15.91
N ALA A 435 11.87 13.33 -15.81
CA ALA A 435 11.06 12.26 -16.38
C ALA A 435 11.03 11.04 -15.46
N ILE A 436 9.94 10.28 -15.51
CA ILE A 436 9.82 8.98 -14.86
C ILE A 436 9.50 7.93 -15.91
N VAL A 437 10.23 6.83 -15.90
CA VAL A 437 9.98 5.66 -16.75
C VAL A 437 9.72 4.47 -15.86
N VAL A 438 8.51 3.94 -15.91
CA VAL A 438 8.13 2.76 -15.13
C VAL A 438 8.15 1.54 -16.04
N THR A 439 8.78 0.47 -15.56
CA THR A 439 8.83 -0.80 -16.28
C THR A 439 8.35 -1.90 -15.35
N ARG A 440 7.39 -2.71 -15.80
CA ARG A 440 6.84 -3.83 -15.05
C ARG A 440 7.30 -5.15 -15.67
N LEU A 441 7.91 -6.01 -14.85
CA LEU A 441 8.34 -7.35 -15.23
C LEU A 441 7.46 -8.38 -14.51
N LEU A 442 6.86 -9.30 -15.26
CA LEU A 442 6.10 -10.41 -14.71
C LEU A 442 6.25 -11.64 -15.60
N GLY A 443 6.68 -12.76 -15.05
CA GLY A 443 7.04 -13.94 -15.82
C GLY A 443 8.11 -13.60 -16.86
N ASN A 444 7.82 -13.85 -18.12
CA ASN A 444 8.71 -13.56 -19.26
C ASN A 444 8.41 -12.22 -19.95
N GLN A 445 7.48 -11.42 -19.42
CA GLN A 445 7.04 -10.19 -20.07
C GLN A 445 7.67 -8.97 -19.42
N VAL A 446 7.97 -7.97 -20.26
CA VAL A 446 8.43 -6.65 -19.88
C VAL A 446 7.45 -5.61 -20.44
N TYR A 447 6.76 -4.92 -19.57
CA TYR A 447 5.80 -3.89 -19.90
C TYR A 447 6.43 -2.51 -19.66
N TRP A 448 6.66 -1.78 -20.74
CA TRP A 448 7.24 -0.45 -20.69
C TRP A 448 6.14 0.61 -20.64
N SER A 449 6.21 1.54 -19.68
CA SER A 449 5.37 2.73 -19.72
C SER A 449 5.93 3.77 -20.68
N GLN A 450 5.08 4.66 -21.18
CA GLN A 450 5.56 5.89 -21.78
C GLN A 450 6.20 6.76 -20.69
N PRO A 451 7.26 7.55 -21.04
CA PRO A 451 7.86 8.48 -20.09
C PRO A 451 6.84 9.50 -19.58
N ALA A 452 6.78 9.69 -18.27
CA ALA A 452 6.02 10.76 -17.65
C ALA A 452 6.94 11.98 -17.48
N PHE A 453 6.66 13.05 -18.21
CA PHE A 453 7.48 14.27 -18.19
C PHE A 453 7.06 15.21 -17.09
N GLY A 454 8.04 15.79 -16.37
CA GLY A 454 7.81 16.82 -15.38
C GLY A 454 7.20 18.10 -15.99
N PRO A 455 6.63 18.94 -15.14
CA PRO A 455 6.07 20.20 -15.60
C PRO A 455 7.14 21.01 -16.31
N GLN A 456 6.82 21.53 -17.49
CA GLN A 456 7.70 22.46 -18.19
C GLN A 456 7.79 23.72 -17.33
N MET A 457 8.98 24.04 -16.83
CA MET A 457 9.21 25.31 -16.18
C MET A 457 8.89 26.38 -17.21
N PRO A 458 8.03 27.37 -16.91
CA PRO A 458 7.86 28.50 -17.80
C PRO A 458 9.26 29.08 -18.05
N VAL A 459 9.67 29.13 -19.32
CA VAL A 459 10.89 29.83 -19.70
C VAL A 459 10.68 31.27 -19.27
N TYR A 460 11.32 31.71 -18.20
CA TYR A 460 11.32 33.11 -17.81
C TYR A 460 12.13 33.83 -18.89
N THR A 461 11.43 34.29 -19.95
CA THR A 461 11.96 35.28 -20.82
C THR A 461 12.06 36.56 -19.98
N ALA A 462 13.25 36.92 -19.58
CA ALA A 462 13.51 38.19 -18.95
C ALA A 462 12.77 39.25 -19.80
N PRO A 463 11.95 40.11 -19.18
CA PRO A 463 11.32 41.17 -19.94
C PRO A 463 12.42 41.92 -20.68
N ALA A 464 12.24 42.13 -22.01
CA ALA A 464 13.18 42.85 -22.83
C ALA A 464 13.58 44.11 -22.08
N ALA A 465 14.87 44.28 -21.83
CA ALA A 465 15.40 45.42 -21.11
C ALA A 465 14.72 46.65 -21.72
N ILE A 466 13.99 47.41 -20.91
CA ILE A 466 13.42 48.70 -21.33
C ILE A 466 14.63 49.50 -21.76
N GLN A 467 14.78 49.67 -23.09
CA GLN A 467 15.80 50.58 -23.63
C GLN A 467 15.50 51.93 -23.01
N ALA A 468 16.42 52.43 -22.20
CA ALA A 468 16.39 53.76 -21.69
C ALA A 468 16.30 54.68 -22.89
N ILE A 469 15.17 55.35 -23.07
CA ILE A 469 15.04 56.43 -24.01
C ILE A 469 15.89 57.53 -23.46
N GLU A 470 17.10 57.71 -24.01
CA GLU A 470 17.90 58.92 -23.83
C GLU A 470 17.11 60.07 -24.43
N ASN A 471 16.34 60.74 -23.60
CA ASN A 471 15.83 62.07 -23.93
C ASN A 471 16.95 63.08 -23.68
N THR A 472 17.68 63.34 -24.78
CA THR A 472 18.44 64.57 -24.94
C THR A 472 17.43 65.68 -25.22
N ASP A 473 17.04 66.44 -24.16
CA ASP A 473 16.70 67.86 -24.25
C ASP A 473 16.55 68.38 -22.80
N SER A 474 17.62 69.06 -22.35
CA SER A 474 17.58 69.86 -21.18
C SER A 474 17.37 71.35 -21.56
N PRO A 475 16.44 72.08 -20.99
CA PRO A 475 16.59 73.49 -20.78
C PRO A 475 17.01 73.75 -19.31
N ALA A 476 18.08 74.51 -19.21
CA ALA A 476 18.59 75.09 -17.98
C ALA A 476 17.58 76.00 -17.28
N ILE A 477 17.33 75.78 -15.98
CA ILE A 477 16.69 76.74 -15.12
C ILE A 477 17.58 76.99 -13.89
N THR A 478 18.06 78.23 -13.80
CA THR A 478 18.80 78.84 -12.70
C THR A 478 18.00 78.94 -11.41
N GLY A 479 18.65 78.70 -10.26
CA GLY A 479 18.37 78.70 -8.84
C GLY A 479 17.25 79.55 -8.23
N PRO A 480 17.11 79.67 -6.92
CA PRO A 480 18.17 79.86 -5.89
C PRO A 480 18.00 79.06 -4.59
N ASN A 481 19.10 78.87 -3.97
CA ASN A 481 19.44 78.68 -2.55
C ASN A 481 18.33 78.77 -1.48
N LYS A 482 18.17 77.76 -0.62
CA LYS A 482 18.04 77.94 0.85
C LYS A 482 17.92 76.65 1.64
N LYS A 483 18.85 76.58 2.62
CA LYS A 483 18.75 76.05 3.99
C LYS A 483 18.45 74.57 4.26
N ALA A 484 19.41 73.93 4.84
CA ALA A 484 19.32 72.66 5.59
C ALA A 484 18.42 72.76 6.83
N PRO A 485 17.73 71.73 7.23
CA PRO A 485 17.29 71.55 8.60
C PRO A 485 17.97 70.33 9.30
N SER A 486 18.13 70.59 10.58
CA SER A 486 18.76 69.92 11.67
C SER A 486 18.35 68.46 11.95
N LYS A 487 19.30 67.69 12.50
CA LYS A 487 19.17 66.35 13.10
C LYS A 487 18.20 66.35 14.30
N PRO A 488 17.38 65.29 14.48
CA PRO A 488 16.71 65.05 15.75
C PRO A 488 17.54 64.16 16.67
N LYS A 489 17.42 64.44 17.96
CA LYS A 489 18.15 63.90 19.13
C LYS A 489 17.74 62.46 19.44
N LYS A 490 18.73 61.64 19.82
CA LYS A 490 18.58 60.34 20.49
C LYS A 490 17.84 60.46 21.84
N LYS A 491 16.78 59.65 22.03
CA LYS A 491 16.22 59.36 23.36
C LYS A 491 16.82 58.08 23.93
N LYS A 492 17.28 58.16 25.18
CA LYS A 492 17.85 57.10 26.01
C LYS A 492 16.79 56.05 26.40
N ALA A 493 17.20 54.80 26.37
CA ALA A 493 16.49 53.66 26.95
C ALA A 493 16.56 53.70 28.49
N SER A 494 15.45 53.42 29.15
CA SER A 494 15.39 53.07 30.56
C SER A 494 15.09 51.60 30.75
N LYS A 495 15.90 50.95 31.59
CA LYS A 495 15.75 49.57 32.09
C LYS A 495 14.50 49.43 32.99
N PRO A 496 13.85 48.32 33.02
CA PRO A 496 13.05 47.91 34.16
C PRO A 496 13.79 46.93 35.07
N ALA A 497 13.55 47.13 36.37
CA ALA A 497 14.13 46.41 37.49
C ALA A 497 13.52 45.02 37.65
N GLN A 498 14.34 44.11 38.22
CA GLN A 498 13.96 42.85 38.81
C GLN A 498 13.03 43.05 40.02
N GLN A 499 12.02 42.18 40.13
CA GLN A 499 11.56 41.76 41.45
C GLN A 499 11.24 40.25 41.44
N ALA A 500 11.73 39.62 42.50
CA ALA A 500 11.66 38.21 42.83
C ALA A 500 10.45 37.93 43.74
N LYS A 501 10.15 36.61 43.82
CA LYS A 501 9.45 35.89 44.89
C LYS A 501 7.94 35.67 44.73
N GLY A 502 7.67 34.41 44.83
CA GLY A 502 6.40 33.77 45.15
C GLY A 502 6.38 32.40 44.56
#